data_be1601aa55e1a502b184a84dd4532668
#
_entry.id   be1601aa55e1a502b184a84dd4532668
#
_cell.length_a   1.000
_cell.length_b   1.000
_cell.length_c   1.000
_cell.angle_alpha   90.00
_cell.angle_beta   90.00
_cell.angle_gamma   90.00
#
_symmetry.space_group_name_H-M   'P 1'
#
loop_
_entity.id
_entity.type
_entity.pdbx_description
1 polymer ?
#
loop_
_entity_poly.entity_id
_entity_poly.type
_entity_poly.pdbx_seq_one_letter_code
_entity_poly.pdbx_strand_id
1 'polypeptide(L)'
;MQMFPLTVDQGVVRRRGKVLVGPVDLTLEGVGVTIVVGPNGAGKTSFLKMLHGVVRLNGGSLTWACPRAEAEKRQAFVFQTPVMMRRSVVENIAYPLRLIGVARKEARARAADWARRIDLGDALERPAVLLSGGERQKLALARALIREPEVLFLDEPCASLDGRATREIEEILTEAAQSGTRLIMSTHNMGQAQRLADEVILIIGGRIHEFTPAEDFFAGPQTRQGQAFLRGDIVE
;
A
#
# COMPACT_ATOMS: atom_id res chain seq x y z
N MET A 1 -20.07 10.90 -3.57
CA MET A 1 -19.49 11.50 -2.35
C MET A 1 -17.99 11.22 -2.39
N GLN A 2 -17.13 12.23 -2.27
CA GLN A 2 -15.68 12.05 -2.29
C GLN A 2 -15.24 11.27 -1.05
N MET A 3 -14.22 10.42 -1.19
CA MET A 3 -13.67 9.64 -0.08
C MET A 3 -12.64 10.45 0.74
N PHE A 4 -11.86 11.27 0.08
CA PHE A 4 -10.81 12.12 0.66
C PHE A 4 -11.30 13.53 0.99
N PRO A 5 -10.65 14.27 1.92
CA PRO A 5 -9.40 13.90 2.59
C PRO A 5 -9.55 12.80 3.65
N LEU A 6 -8.43 12.10 3.91
CA LEU A 6 -8.24 11.28 5.10
C LEU A 6 -7.52 12.12 6.16
N THR A 7 -8.13 12.32 7.31
CA THR A 7 -7.56 13.11 8.41
C THR A 7 -7.32 12.23 9.64
N VAL A 8 -6.13 12.33 10.21
CA VAL A 8 -5.76 11.75 11.51
C VAL A 8 -5.48 12.88 12.48
N ASP A 9 -6.12 12.85 13.63
CA ASP A 9 -5.94 13.82 14.72
C ASP A 9 -5.47 13.07 15.97
N GLN A 10 -4.24 13.34 16.43
CA GLN A 10 -3.57 12.73 17.58
C GLN A 10 -3.64 11.20 17.59
N GLY A 11 -3.57 10.59 16.39
CA GLY A 11 -3.72 9.14 16.19
C GLY A 11 -2.62 8.34 16.89
N VAL A 12 -3.00 7.39 17.76
CA VAL A 12 -2.06 6.53 18.49
C VAL A 12 -2.42 5.06 18.31
N VAL A 13 -1.42 4.24 17.99
CA VAL A 13 -1.52 2.77 18.00
C VAL A 13 -0.56 2.20 19.03
N ARG A 14 -1.09 1.35 19.92
CA ARG A 14 -0.32 0.64 20.96
C ARG A 14 -0.46 -0.87 20.80
N ARG A 15 0.57 -1.58 21.20
CA ARG A 15 0.52 -3.05 21.33
C ARG A 15 1.29 -3.46 22.58
N ARG A 16 0.65 -4.21 23.47
CA ARG A 16 1.24 -4.69 24.74
C ARG A 16 1.85 -3.53 25.56
N GLY A 17 1.15 -2.41 25.67
CA GLY A 17 1.61 -1.21 26.39
C GLY A 17 2.61 -0.32 25.65
N LYS A 18 3.30 -0.82 24.60
CA LYS A 18 4.26 -0.03 23.81
C LYS A 18 3.54 0.75 22.71
N VAL A 19 3.88 2.01 22.54
CA VAL A 19 3.45 2.82 21.38
C VAL A 19 4.20 2.32 20.15
N LEU A 20 3.46 1.94 19.11
CA LEU A 20 4.01 1.55 17.82
C LEU A 20 4.01 2.70 16.84
N VAL A 21 2.98 3.56 16.90
CA VAL A 21 2.81 4.75 16.07
C VAL A 21 2.08 5.80 16.89
N GLY A 22 2.50 7.03 16.77
CA GLY A 22 1.81 8.21 17.28
C GLY A 22 2.45 8.91 18.48
N PRO A 23 1.89 10.05 18.89
CA PRO A 23 0.74 10.70 18.25
C PRO A 23 1.04 11.15 16.82
N VAL A 24 0.04 11.04 15.93
CA VAL A 24 0.13 11.44 14.53
C VAL A 24 -0.99 12.44 14.23
N ASP A 25 -0.59 13.56 13.63
CA ASP A 25 -1.48 14.52 12.96
C ASP A 25 -1.15 14.50 11.49
N LEU A 26 -2.14 14.25 10.62
CA LEU A 26 -1.93 14.07 9.19
C LEU A 26 -3.22 14.34 8.43
N THR A 27 -3.10 15.01 7.29
CA THR A 27 -4.16 15.08 6.28
C THR A 27 -3.60 14.61 4.95
N LEU A 28 -4.27 13.65 4.32
CA LEU A 28 -3.91 13.15 2.99
C LEU A 28 -5.04 13.48 2.00
N GLU A 29 -4.65 14.05 0.87
CA GLU A 29 -5.54 14.32 -0.24
C GLU A 29 -5.74 13.09 -1.14
N GLY A 30 -6.77 13.15 -2.01
CA GLY A 30 -7.25 12.01 -2.79
C GLY A 30 -6.46 11.67 -4.06
N VAL A 31 -5.29 12.26 -4.29
CA VAL A 31 -4.51 12.09 -5.52
C VAL A 31 -3.05 11.79 -5.25
N GLY A 32 -2.40 11.13 -6.23
CA GLY A 32 -0.95 10.90 -6.22
C GLY A 32 -0.50 9.68 -5.42
N VAL A 33 0.80 9.61 -5.19
CA VAL A 33 1.52 8.50 -4.54
C VAL A 33 2.26 9.03 -3.32
N THR A 34 1.84 8.63 -2.12
CA THR A 34 2.58 8.89 -0.88
C THR A 34 3.46 7.69 -0.55
N ILE A 35 4.76 7.92 -0.44
CA ILE A 35 5.71 6.90 -0.01
C ILE A 35 6.10 7.13 1.46
N VAL A 36 5.94 6.08 2.25
CA VAL A 36 6.32 6.05 3.67
C VAL A 36 7.69 5.41 3.78
N VAL A 37 8.69 6.20 4.18
CA VAL A 37 10.07 5.77 4.38
C VAL A 37 10.47 5.82 5.85
N GLY A 38 11.59 5.20 6.18
CA GLY A 38 12.16 5.19 7.52
C GLY A 38 12.88 3.87 7.82
N PRO A 39 13.68 3.81 8.89
CA PRO A 39 14.46 2.64 9.25
C PRO A 39 13.59 1.41 9.54
N ASN A 40 14.22 0.24 9.60
CA ASN A 40 13.52 -0.99 9.99
C ASN A 40 13.03 -0.87 11.43
N GLY A 41 11.78 -1.26 11.67
CA GLY A 41 11.16 -1.11 12.98
C GLY A 41 10.61 0.30 13.29
N ALA A 42 10.73 1.27 12.39
CA ALA A 42 10.23 2.63 12.58
C ALA A 42 8.70 2.75 12.73
N GLY A 43 7.94 1.69 12.40
CA GLY A 43 6.49 1.69 12.54
C GLY A 43 5.72 1.83 11.21
N LYS A 44 6.37 1.80 10.04
CA LYS A 44 5.75 1.97 8.70
C LYS A 44 4.53 1.07 8.49
N THR A 45 4.68 -0.24 8.71
CA THR A 45 3.58 -1.22 8.62
C THR A 45 2.43 -0.90 9.56
N SER A 46 2.72 -0.50 10.80
CA SER A 46 1.69 -0.14 11.79
C SER A 46 0.97 1.15 11.40
N PHE A 47 1.69 2.10 10.81
CA PHE A 47 1.16 3.34 10.29
C PHE A 47 0.19 3.07 9.12
N LEU A 48 0.59 2.29 8.11
CA LEU A 48 -0.28 1.90 7.00
C LEU A 48 -1.55 1.17 7.49
N LYS A 49 -1.38 0.23 8.42
CA LYS A 49 -2.52 -0.50 9.03
C LYS A 49 -3.44 0.42 9.83
N MET A 50 -2.90 1.46 10.47
CA MET A 50 -3.66 2.51 11.14
C MET A 50 -4.51 3.30 10.15
N LEU A 51 -3.89 3.81 9.07
CA LEU A 51 -4.60 4.58 8.04
C LEU A 51 -5.70 3.77 7.37
N HIS A 52 -5.43 2.50 7.05
CA HIS A 52 -6.44 1.60 6.48
C HIS A 52 -7.56 1.24 7.48
N GLY A 53 -7.32 1.31 8.78
CA GLY A 53 -8.27 0.90 9.81
C GLY A 53 -8.25 -0.60 10.16
N VAL A 54 -7.27 -1.39 9.65
CA VAL A 54 -7.03 -2.79 10.08
C VAL A 54 -6.63 -2.85 11.54
N VAL A 55 -5.93 -1.84 12.04
CA VAL A 55 -5.58 -1.70 13.45
C VAL A 55 -6.39 -0.58 14.06
N ARG A 56 -7.02 -0.87 15.22
CA ARG A 56 -7.79 0.11 15.97
C ARG A 56 -6.88 1.12 16.65
N LEU A 57 -7.27 2.40 16.61
CA LEU A 57 -6.63 3.45 17.40
C LEU A 57 -6.82 3.21 18.91
N ASN A 58 -5.79 3.53 19.68
CA ASN A 58 -5.81 3.57 21.14
C ASN A 58 -5.97 5.01 21.69
N GLY A 59 -5.86 6.01 20.83
CA GLY A 59 -6.08 7.43 21.12
C GLY A 59 -6.21 8.20 19.81
N GLY A 60 -6.78 9.39 19.89
CA GLY A 60 -7.03 10.23 18.74
C GLY A 60 -8.19 9.75 17.85
N SER A 61 -8.27 10.30 16.64
CA SER A 61 -9.29 9.96 15.66
C SER A 61 -8.71 9.79 14.25
N LEU A 62 -9.44 9.05 13.42
CA LEU A 62 -9.19 8.90 11.98
C LEU A 62 -10.52 9.01 11.26
N THR A 63 -10.61 9.97 10.35
CA THR A 63 -11.83 10.28 9.62
C THR A 63 -11.58 10.36 8.12
N TRP A 64 -12.52 9.84 7.35
CA TRP A 64 -12.64 10.01 5.92
C TRP A 64 -13.69 11.08 5.62
N ALA A 65 -13.62 11.73 4.47
CA ALA A 65 -14.69 12.67 4.05
C ALA A 65 -16.04 11.98 3.76
N CYS A 66 -16.06 10.65 3.72
CA CYS A 66 -17.27 9.83 3.61
C CYS A 66 -17.45 8.95 4.86
N PRO A 67 -18.65 8.36 5.07
CA PRO A 67 -18.87 7.41 6.15
C PRO A 67 -17.86 6.25 6.11
N ARG A 68 -17.37 5.82 7.26
CA ARG A 68 -16.38 4.74 7.39
C ARG A 68 -16.76 3.48 6.63
N ALA A 69 -18.03 3.06 6.70
CA ALA A 69 -18.52 1.87 5.99
C ALA A 69 -18.42 1.99 4.46
N GLU A 70 -18.47 3.20 3.91
CA GLU A 70 -18.24 3.47 2.50
C GLU A 70 -16.74 3.45 2.16
N ALA A 71 -15.89 4.08 3.01
CA ALA A 71 -14.46 4.04 2.84
C ALA A 71 -13.91 2.61 2.85
N GLU A 72 -14.39 1.74 3.76
CA GLU A 72 -13.98 0.32 3.84
C GLU A 72 -14.28 -0.48 2.56
N LYS A 73 -15.28 -0.08 1.76
CA LYS A 73 -15.58 -0.73 0.47
C LYS A 73 -14.71 -0.25 -0.68
N ARG A 74 -14.11 0.92 -0.55
CA ARG A 74 -13.41 1.66 -1.61
C ARG A 74 -11.89 1.63 -1.44
N GLN A 75 -11.39 0.87 -0.47
CA GLN A 75 -9.97 0.71 -0.17
C GLN A 75 -9.51 -0.74 -0.30
N ALA A 76 -8.22 -0.92 -0.55
CA ALA A 76 -7.59 -2.22 -0.57
C ALA A 76 -6.21 -2.17 0.14
N PHE A 77 -5.73 -3.33 0.60
CA PHE A 77 -4.44 -3.47 1.26
C PHE A 77 -3.66 -4.67 0.70
N VAL A 78 -2.41 -4.43 0.31
CA VAL A 78 -1.46 -5.46 -0.08
C VAL A 78 -0.38 -5.56 0.99
N PHE A 79 -0.29 -6.71 1.65
CA PHE A 79 0.69 -6.98 2.69
C PHE A 79 2.05 -7.35 2.09
N GLN A 80 3.12 -7.11 2.83
CA GLN A 80 4.49 -7.47 2.47
C GLN A 80 4.62 -8.95 2.08
N THR A 81 3.96 -9.83 2.82
CA THR A 81 3.86 -11.26 2.50
C THR A 81 2.41 -11.58 2.14
N PRO A 82 2.07 -11.66 0.84
CA PRO A 82 0.69 -11.88 0.43
C PRO A 82 0.25 -13.31 0.71
N VAL A 83 -0.93 -13.44 1.31
CA VAL A 83 -1.55 -14.75 1.55
C VAL A 83 -2.28 -15.21 0.29
N MET A 84 -1.92 -16.40 -0.18
CA MET A 84 -2.60 -17.07 -1.29
C MET A 84 -3.68 -18.01 -0.78
N MET A 85 -4.88 -17.91 -1.34
CA MET A 85 -5.90 -18.92 -1.11
C MET A 85 -5.50 -20.23 -1.80
N ARG A 86 -5.86 -21.37 -1.23
CA ARG A 86 -5.68 -22.71 -1.83
C ARG A 86 -6.66 -22.93 -3.00
N ARG A 87 -6.54 -22.07 -4.02
CA ARG A 87 -7.35 -22.01 -5.22
C ARG A 87 -6.45 -21.68 -6.41
N SER A 88 -6.99 -21.76 -7.64
CA SER A 88 -6.26 -21.36 -8.83
C SER A 88 -5.98 -19.85 -8.87
N VAL A 89 -5.09 -19.40 -9.77
CA VAL A 89 -4.78 -18.01 -10.04
C VAL A 89 -6.06 -17.22 -10.32
N VAL A 90 -6.85 -17.67 -11.29
CA VAL A 90 -8.07 -16.96 -11.69
C VAL A 90 -9.10 -16.90 -10.56
N GLU A 91 -9.22 -17.93 -9.73
CA GLU A 91 -10.13 -17.93 -8.57
C GLU A 91 -9.65 -17.00 -7.45
N ASN A 92 -8.34 -16.85 -7.25
CA ASN A 92 -7.79 -15.87 -6.32
C ASN A 92 -8.11 -14.44 -6.76
N ILE A 93 -7.92 -14.12 -8.04
CA ILE A 93 -8.20 -12.78 -8.57
C ILE A 93 -9.70 -12.49 -8.59
N ALA A 94 -10.55 -13.47 -8.96
CA ALA A 94 -12.00 -13.32 -9.03
C ALA A 94 -12.67 -13.18 -7.65
N TYR A 95 -12.01 -13.62 -6.58
CA TYR A 95 -12.63 -13.74 -5.25
C TYR A 95 -13.23 -12.43 -4.73
N PRO A 96 -12.56 -11.26 -4.79
CA PRO A 96 -13.15 -10.00 -4.30
C PRO A 96 -14.44 -9.61 -5.03
N LEU A 97 -14.55 -9.88 -6.33
CA LEU A 97 -15.77 -9.62 -7.09
C LEU A 97 -16.91 -10.55 -6.67
N ARG A 98 -16.58 -11.81 -6.34
CA ARG A 98 -17.57 -12.78 -5.83
C ARG A 98 -18.13 -12.36 -4.48
N LEU A 99 -17.31 -11.75 -3.61
CA LEU A 99 -17.76 -11.26 -2.30
C LEU A 99 -18.79 -10.13 -2.40
N ILE A 100 -18.73 -9.33 -3.47
CA ILE A 100 -19.69 -8.24 -3.71
C ILE A 100 -20.85 -8.66 -4.64
N GLY A 101 -21.01 -9.97 -4.90
CA GLY A 101 -22.17 -10.50 -5.62
C GLY A 101 -22.06 -10.55 -7.14
N VAL A 102 -20.88 -10.24 -7.72
CA VAL A 102 -20.68 -10.35 -9.18
C VAL A 102 -20.84 -11.81 -9.62
N ALA A 103 -21.57 -12.05 -10.70
CA ALA A 103 -21.81 -13.40 -11.23
C ALA A 103 -20.50 -14.15 -11.53
N ARG A 104 -20.48 -15.47 -11.27
CA ARG A 104 -19.25 -16.28 -11.39
C ARG A 104 -18.58 -16.17 -12.76
N LYS A 105 -19.36 -16.22 -13.83
CA LYS A 105 -18.87 -16.13 -15.21
C LYS A 105 -18.18 -14.80 -15.49
N GLU A 106 -18.81 -13.70 -15.07
CA GLU A 106 -18.28 -12.35 -15.24
C GLU A 106 -17.02 -12.12 -14.37
N ALA A 107 -17.08 -12.47 -13.07
CA ALA A 107 -15.91 -12.35 -12.19
C ALA A 107 -14.70 -13.12 -12.71
N ARG A 108 -14.92 -14.33 -13.30
CA ARG A 108 -13.86 -15.13 -13.90
C ARG A 108 -13.34 -14.50 -15.18
N ALA A 109 -14.18 -13.92 -16.03
CA ALA A 109 -13.73 -13.23 -17.25
C ALA A 109 -12.84 -12.03 -16.89
N ARG A 110 -13.30 -11.14 -15.99
CA ARG A 110 -12.49 -10.00 -15.51
C ARG A 110 -11.19 -10.44 -14.82
N ALA A 111 -11.22 -11.54 -14.09
CA ALA A 111 -10.01 -12.11 -13.47
C ALA A 111 -9.03 -12.66 -14.49
N ALA A 112 -9.50 -13.26 -15.57
CA ALA A 112 -8.64 -13.74 -16.66
C ALA A 112 -7.97 -12.58 -17.42
N ASP A 113 -8.68 -11.44 -17.59
CA ASP A 113 -8.12 -10.22 -18.16
C ASP A 113 -6.99 -9.66 -17.27
N TRP A 114 -7.23 -9.58 -15.96
CA TRP A 114 -6.19 -9.20 -15.00
C TRP A 114 -5.00 -10.16 -15.00
N ALA A 115 -5.24 -11.47 -15.06
CA ALA A 115 -4.16 -12.46 -15.11
C ALA A 115 -3.25 -12.25 -16.33
N ARG A 116 -3.83 -11.91 -17.50
CA ARG A 116 -3.05 -11.56 -18.70
C ARG A 116 -2.20 -10.29 -18.51
N ARG A 117 -2.75 -9.26 -17.88
CA ARG A 117 -2.03 -8.00 -17.58
C ARG A 117 -0.81 -8.19 -16.69
N ILE A 118 -0.81 -9.20 -15.83
CA ILE A 118 0.26 -9.51 -14.88
C ILE A 118 1.13 -10.70 -15.31
N ASP A 119 1.09 -11.09 -16.59
CA ASP A 119 1.83 -12.24 -17.18
C ASP A 119 1.54 -13.58 -16.49
N LEU A 120 0.31 -13.79 -16.05
CA LEU A 120 -0.20 -15.05 -15.50
C LEU A 120 -1.34 -15.65 -16.36
N GLY A 121 -1.50 -15.18 -17.61
CA GLY A 121 -2.55 -15.62 -18.50
C GLY A 121 -2.52 -17.12 -18.81
N ASP A 122 -1.32 -17.69 -18.97
CA ASP A 122 -1.13 -19.13 -19.23
C ASP A 122 -1.22 -19.99 -17.96
N ALA A 123 -1.29 -19.35 -16.78
CA ALA A 123 -1.31 -20.01 -15.48
C ALA A 123 -2.69 -19.93 -14.77
N LEU A 124 -3.78 -19.64 -15.50
CA LEU A 124 -5.11 -19.38 -14.92
C LEU A 124 -5.57 -20.44 -13.93
N GLU A 125 -5.39 -21.71 -14.28
CA GLU A 125 -5.84 -22.86 -13.47
C GLU A 125 -4.75 -23.37 -12.50
N ARG A 126 -3.52 -22.82 -12.58
CA ARG A 126 -2.43 -23.21 -11.69
C ARG A 126 -2.78 -22.87 -10.24
N PRO A 127 -2.54 -23.78 -9.27
CA PRO A 127 -2.71 -23.47 -7.86
C PRO A 127 -1.84 -22.27 -7.44
N ALA A 128 -2.43 -21.23 -6.88
CA ALA A 128 -1.72 -19.99 -6.53
C ALA A 128 -0.61 -20.19 -5.48
N VAL A 129 -0.71 -21.25 -4.67
CA VAL A 129 0.33 -21.60 -3.69
C VAL A 129 1.65 -22.07 -4.33
N LEU A 130 1.63 -22.47 -5.61
CA LEU A 130 2.81 -22.91 -6.37
C LEU A 130 3.51 -21.78 -7.12
N LEU A 131 3.01 -20.55 -7.02
CA LEU A 131 3.61 -19.37 -7.64
C LEU A 131 4.93 -18.98 -6.96
N SER A 132 5.86 -18.43 -7.72
CA SER A 132 7.06 -17.75 -7.21
C SER A 132 6.72 -16.52 -6.36
N GLY A 133 7.71 -15.94 -5.68
CA GLY A 133 7.51 -14.74 -4.87
C GLY A 133 6.97 -13.55 -5.67
N GLY A 134 7.56 -13.27 -6.83
CA GLY A 134 7.12 -12.19 -7.73
C GLY A 134 5.73 -12.44 -8.32
N GLU A 135 5.45 -13.68 -8.79
CA GLU A 135 4.12 -14.05 -9.26
C GLU A 135 3.04 -13.91 -8.18
N ARG A 136 3.34 -14.28 -6.93
CA ARG A 136 2.40 -14.09 -5.80
C ARG A 136 2.13 -12.61 -5.54
N GLN A 137 3.15 -11.77 -5.63
CA GLN A 137 3.00 -10.34 -5.43
C GLN A 137 2.15 -9.71 -6.55
N LYS A 138 2.41 -10.04 -7.82
CA LYS A 138 1.60 -9.62 -8.96
C LYS A 138 0.13 -10.08 -8.82
N LEU A 139 -0.08 -11.32 -8.41
CA LEU A 139 -1.43 -11.85 -8.15
C LEU A 139 -2.12 -11.09 -7.00
N ALA A 140 -1.40 -10.74 -5.93
CA ALA A 140 -1.96 -9.96 -4.82
C ALA A 140 -2.38 -8.56 -5.26
N LEU A 141 -1.59 -7.90 -6.12
CA LEU A 141 -1.93 -6.62 -6.73
C LEU A 141 -3.19 -6.73 -7.60
N ALA A 142 -3.23 -7.70 -8.53
CA ALA A 142 -4.41 -7.91 -9.37
C ALA A 142 -5.68 -8.17 -8.53
N ARG A 143 -5.55 -8.97 -7.46
CA ARG A 143 -6.64 -9.24 -6.51
C ARG A 143 -7.10 -7.98 -5.76
N ALA A 144 -6.19 -7.06 -5.45
CA ALA A 144 -6.53 -5.80 -4.81
C ALA A 144 -7.17 -4.82 -5.79
N LEU A 145 -6.62 -4.71 -7.00
CA LEU A 145 -7.02 -3.74 -8.02
C LEU A 145 -8.28 -4.12 -8.80
N ILE A 146 -8.67 -5.40 -8.86
CA ILE A 146 -9.83 -5.84 -9.66
C ILE A 146 -11.16 -5.19 -9.24
N ARG A 147 -11.22 -4.64 -8.01
CA ARG A 147 -12.37 -3.89 -7.50
C ARG A 147 -12.27 -2.38 -7.77
N GLU A 148 -11.21 -1.93 -8.43
CA GLU A 148 -10.96 -0.53 -8.74
C GLU A 148 -11.04 0.35 -7.47
N PRO A 149 -10.20 0.08 -6.45
CA PRO A 149 -10.24 0.83 -5.20
C PRO A 149 -9.83 2.28 -5.43
N GLU A 150 -10.42 3.22 -4.67
CA GLU A 150 -10.00 4.63 -4.71
C GLU A 150 -8.68 4.85 -3.97
N VAL A 151 -8.35 3.99 -2.99
CA VAL A 151 -7.05 3.98 -2.34
C VAL A 151 -6.51 2.56 -2.18
N LEU A 152 -5.21 2.41 -2.47
CA LEU A 152 -4.48 1.17 -2.28
C LEU A 152 -3.33 1.41 -1.31
N PHE A 153 -3.35 0.68 -0.20
CA PHE A 153 -2.26 0.61 0.77
C PHE A 153 -1.33 -0.55 0.44
N LEU A 154 -0.02 -0.29 0.44
CA LEU A 154 0.98 -1.29 0.08
C LEU A 154 2.11 -1.30 1.12
N ASP A 155 2.30 -2.44 1.75
CA ASP A 155 3.36 -2.63 2.73
C ASP A 155 4.54 -3.35 2.08
N GLU A 156 5.59 -2.60 1.70
CA GLU A 156 6.81 -3.09 1.05
C GLU A 156 6.55 -4.08 -0.12
N PRO A 157 5.79 -3.70 -1.15
CA PRO A 157 5.31 -4.64 -2.18
C PRO A 157 6.41 -5.27 -3.03
N CYS A 158 7.61 -4.73 -3.04
CA CYS A 158 8.76 -5.24 -3.80
C CYS A 158 9.85 -5.84 -2.91
N ALA A 159 9.60 -6.04 -1.61
CA ALA A 159 10.58 -6.63 -0.72
C ALA A 159 10.97 -8.04 -1.19
N SER A 160 12.28 -8.29 -1.23
CA SER A 160 12.87 -9.60 -1.61
C SER A 160 12.59 -10.04 -3.06
N LEU A 161 12.24 -9.12 -3.95
CA LEU A 161 12.08 -9.37 -5.38
C LEU A 161 13.33 -8.97 -6.16
N ASP A 162 13.54 -9.63 -7.29
CA ASP A 162 14.58 -9.23 -8.22
C ASP A 162 14.22 -7.93 -8.99
N GLY A 163 15.17 -7.39 -9.72
CA GLY A 163 15.00 -6.12 -10.43
C GLY A 163 13.95 -6.17 -11.55
N ARG A 164 13.71 -7.36 -12.14
CA ARG A 164 12.69 -7.52 -13.18
C ARG A 164 11.29 -7.50 -12.57
N ALA A 165 11.05 -8.34 -11.57
CA ALA A 165 9.77 -8.38 -10.87
C ALA A 165 9.42 -7.05 -10.22
N THR A 166 10.44 -6.33 -9.69
CA THR A 166 10.26 -4.97 -9.14
C THR A 166 9.74 -4.01 -10.20
N ARG A 167 10.35 -3.97 -11.40
CA ARG A 167 9.88 -3.09 -12.50
C ARG A 167 8.46 -3.42 -12.94
N GLU A 168 8.14 -4.69 -13.13
CA GLU A 168 6.79 -5.14 -13.51
C GLU A 168 5.74 -4.68 -12.47
N ILE A 169 6.07 -4.72 -11.18
CA ILE A 169 5.19 -4.22 -10.11
C ILE A 169 5.09 -2.69 -10.15
N GLU A 170 6.19 -1.97 -10.33
CA GLU A 170 6.18 -0.51 -10.44
C GLU A 170 5.32 -0.04 -11.63
N GLU A 171 5.36 -0.73 -12.76
CA GLU A 171 4.51 -0.46 -13.92
C GLU A 171 3.03 -0.61 -13.58
N ILE A 172 2.63 -1.72 -12.93
CA ILE A 172 1.24 -1.94 -12.47
C ILE A 172 0.78 -0.83 -11.50
N LEU A 173 1.65 -0.41 -10.59
CA LEU A 173 1.34 0.64 -9.62
C LEU A 173 1.21 2.00 -10.30
N THR A 174 2.09 2.31 -11.25
CA THR A 174 2.05 3.55 -12.03
C THR A 174 0.76 3.64 -12.86
N GLU A 175 0.37 2.55 -13.54
CA GLU A 175 -0.90 2.48 -14.27
C GLU A 175 -2.11 2.68 -13.34
N ALA A 176 -2.10 2.07 -12.14
CA ALA A 176 -3.15 2.23 -11.16
C ALA A 176 -3.27 3.69 -10.69
N ALA A 177 -2.14 4.36 -10.40
CA ALA A 177 -2.11 5.76 -10.01
C ALA A 177 -2.63 6.67 -11.13
N GLN A 178 -2.19 6.44 -12.37
CA GLN A 178 -2.65 7.19 -13.56
C GLN A 178 -4.15 6.98 -13.83
N SER A 179 -4.69 5.83 -13.44
CA SER A 179 -6.13 5.53 -13.54
C SER A 179 -6.95 6.12 -12.39
N GLY A 180 -6.32 6.86 -11.47
CA GLY A 180 -6.98 7.59 -10.38
C GLY A 180 -7.00 6.86 -9.03
N THR A 181 -6.34 5.71 -8.89
CA THR A 181 -6.17 5.07 -7.57
C THR A 181 -5.12 5.83 -6.77
N ARG A 182 -5.47 6.33 -5.59
CA ARG A 182 -4.52 6.91 -4.62
C ARG A 182 -3.62 5.79 -4.06
N LEU A 183 -2.30 5.94 -4.13
CA LEU A 183 -1.38 4.97 -3.56
C LEU A 183 -0.75 5.49 -2.27
N ILE A 184 -0.70 4.64 -1.24
CA ILE A 184 0.01 4.90 0.02
C ILE A 184 0.88 3.67 0.30
N MET A 185 2.19 3.79 0.09
CA MET A 185 3.10 2.65 0.05
C MET A 185 4.28 2.84 1.00
N SER A 186 4.65 1.80 1.74
CA SER A 186 5.94 1.77 2.44
C SER A 186 7.01 1.11 1.58
N THR A 187 8.23 1.61 1.66
CA THR A 187 9.42 0.96 1.09
C THR A 187 10.68 1.35 1.87
N HIS A 188 11.67 0.48 1.83
CA HIS A 188 13.04 0.79 2.26
C HIS A 188 13.99 1.02 1.07
N ASN A 189 13.50 0.90 -0.17
CA ASN A 189 14.27 1.14 -1.39
C ASN A 189 14.12 2.60 -1.83
N MET A 190 15.14 3.41 -1.61
CA MET A 190 15.13 4.84 -1.95
C MET A 190 15.01 5.10 -3.45
N GLY A 191 15.61 4.26 -4.29
CA GLY A 191 15.45 4.38 -5.75
C GLY A 191 14.00 4.15 -6.20
N GLN A 192 13.28 3.21 -5.59
CA GLN A 192 11.85 3.00 -5.81
C GLN A 192 11.04 4.20 -5.31
N ALA A 193 11.33 4.67 -4.11
CA ALA A 193 10.67 5.85 -3.54
C ALA A 193 10.81 7.06 -4.48
N GLN A 194 12.02 7.32 -4.99
CA GLN A 194 12.29 8.45 -5.89
C GLN A 194 11.56 8.35 -7.24
N ARG A 195 11.36 7.12 -7.76
CA ARG A 195 10.65 6.92 -9.04
C ARG A 195 9.14 7.06 -8.95
N LEU A 196 8.56 6.72 -7.79
CA LEU A 196 7.11 6.58 -7.66
C LEU A 196 6.45 7.69 -6.84
N ALA A 197 7.19 8.36 -5.94
CA ALA A 197 6.59 9.29 -4.99
C ALA A 197 6.22 10.63 -5.60
N ASP A 198 5.02 11.10 -5.29
CA ASP A 198 4.66 12.53 -5.36
C ASP A 198 4.92 13.20 -4.00
N GLU A 199 4.75 12.45 -2.90
CA GLU A 199 4.95 12.91 -1.53
C GLU A 199 5.68 11.84 -0.71
N VAL A 200 6.48 12.28 0.26
CA VAL A 200 7.23 11.40 1.17
C VAL A 200 6.85 11.69 2.62
N ILE A 201 6.55 10.64 3.36
CA ILE A 201 6.43 10.65 4.82
C ILE A 201 7.63 9.90 5.42
N LEU A 202 8.46 10.58 6.19
CA LEU A 202 9.53 9.97 6.97
C LEU A 202 9.03 9.62 8.37
N ILE A 203 9.06 8.33 8.71
CA ILE A 203 8.70 7.82 10.04
C ILE A 203 9.95 7.30 10.76
N ILE A 204 10.16 7.75 11.99
CA ILE A 204 11.21 7.28 12.89
C ILE A 204 10.58 7.09 14.27
N GLY A 205 10.82 5.96 14.92
CA GLY A 205 10.29 5.66 16.25
C GLY A 205 8.77 5.79 16.39
N GLY A 206 8.02 5.51 15.32
CA GLY A 206 6.56 5.61 15.26
C GLY A 206 6.01 7.04 15.11
N ARG A 207 6.84 8.04 14.85
CA ARG A 207 6.44 9.44 14.67
C ARG A 207 6.74 9.91 13.26
N ILE A 208 5.91 10.81 12.73
CA ILE A 208 6.22 11.52 11.50
C ILE A 208 7.25 12.60 11.82
N HIS A 209 8.40 12.54 11.17
CA HIS A 209 9.46 13.54 11.26
C HIS A 209 9.41 14.54 10.11
N GLU A 210 8.93 14.08 8.95
CA GLU A 210 8.81 14.93 7.78
C GLU A 210 7.67 14.43 6.89
N PHE A 211 6.90 15.35 6.34
CA PHE A 211 5.91 15.10 5.29
C PHE A 211 6.03 16.23 4.27
N THR A 212 6.50 15.92 3.07
CA THR A 212 6.91 16.92 2.08
C THR A 212 6.78 16.36 0.66
N PRO A 213 6.67 17.20 -0.38
CA PRO A 213 6.79 16.78 -1.77
C PRO A 213 8.06 15.97 -2.01
N ALA A 214 7.98 14.95 -2.87
CA ALA A 214 9.10 14.05 -3.12
C ALA A 214 10.32 14.79 -3.69
N GLU A 215 10.11 15.77 -4.58
CA GLU A 215 11.18 16.59 -5.13
C GLU A 215 11.99 17.28 -4.02
N ASP A 216 11.31 17.89 -3.06
CA ASP A 216 11.95 18.60 -1.94
C ASP A 216 12.67 17.61 -1.01
N PHE A 217 12.04 16.45 -0.73
CA PHE A 217 12.65 15.43 0.12
C PHE A 217 13.98 14.91 -0.47
N PHE A 218 13.99 14.58 -1.76
CA PHE A 218 15.18 14.02 -2.41
C PHE A 218 16.21 15.09 -2.77
N ALA A 219 15.83 16.36 -2.94
CA ALA A 219 16.77 17.47 -3.11
C ALA A 219 17.50 17.83 -1.80
N GLY A 220 16.80 17.74 -0.65
CA GLY A 220 17.38 18.00 0.66
C GLY A 220 16.31 18.08 1.74
N PRO A 221 16.17 17.04 2.58
CA PRO A 221 15.19 17.02 3.65
C PRO A 221 15.36 18.21 4.62
N GLN A 222 14.26 18.71 5.12
CA GLN A 222 14.25 19.87 6.03
C GLN A 222 14.73 19.49 7.44
N THR A 223 14.52 18.22 7.84
CA THR A 223 14.89 17.75 9.18
C THR A 223 16.30 17.15 9.19
N ARG A 224 17.00 17.27 10.32
CA ARG A 224 18.30 16.61 10.52
C ARG A 224 18.19 15.09 10.37
N GLN A 225 17.09 14.52 10.85
CA GLN A 225 16.82 13.09 10.74
C GLN A 225 16.62 12.68 9.28
N GLY A 226 15.89 13.45 8.48
CA GLY A 226 15.72 13.22 7.05
C GLY A 226 17.06 13.26 6.29
N GLN A 227 17.88 14.26 6.57
CA GLN A 227 19.22 14.38 5.99
C GLN A 227 20.11 13.18 6.35
N ALA A 228 20.11 12.77 7.63
CA ALA A 228 20.88 11.61 8.07
C ALA A 228 20.36 10.32 7.42
N PHE A 229 19.02 10.15 7.35
CA PHE A 229 18.39 9.00 6.71
C PHE A 229 18.75 8.88 5.23
N LEU A 230 18.72 9.96 4.44
CA LEU A 230 19.10 9.93 3.03
C LEU A 230 20.59 9.64 2.81
N ARG A 231 21.46 10.04 3.74
CA ARG A 231 22.90 9.67 3.69
C ARG A 231 23.18 8.22 4.06
N GLY A 232 22.19 7.49 4.57
CA GLY A 232 22.34 6.14 5.08
C GLY A 232 22.91 6.07 6.49
N ASP A 233 22.90 7.18 7.24
CA ASP A 233 23.31 7.21 8.63
C ASP A 233 22.28 6.47 9.51
N ILE A 234 22.72 5.98 10.68
CA ILE A 234 21.82 5.37 11.66
C ILE A 234 20.96 6.48 12.26
N VAL A 235 19.63 6.32 12.17
CA VAL A 235 18.65 7.25 12.73
C VAL A 235 17.81 6.50 13.76
N GLU A 236 17.80 6.99 15.00
CA GLU A 236 17.01 6.45 16.13
C GLU A 236 15.91 7.42 16.57
#